data_ed1b6d6fc44c104a4d91b661b2b12c84
#
_entry.id   ed1b6d6fc44c104a4d91b661b2b12c84
#
_cell.length_a   1.000
_cell.length_b   1.000
_cell.length_c   1.000
_cell.angle_alpha   90.00
_cell.angle_beta   90.00
_cell.angle_gamma   90.00
#
_symmetry.space_group_name_H-M   'P 1'
#
loop_
_entity.id
_entity.type
_entity.pdbx_description
1 polymer ?
#
loop_
_entity_poly.entity_id
_entity_poly.type
_entity_poly.pdbx_seq_one_letter_code
_entity_poly.pdbx_strand_id
1 'polypeptide(L)'
;MKKIDTFYIVVTILIIIMMSLPIYFDCKTNYLFLLIPVCIMLLLFCMWFRHFSKEIELNTPHYSEIKTFEDAVKSLGMDVDDANAIVNTLKKTSKATAAMYKLNIVRKALNYGQDLHFTKNPEDSCLYYPYNAFITESSTFYGDDINSGRKEIIGKFKSEGTLYDVLGGNAIAGIKYGLGDFFPYFCIGDAYANIGFLGCANEEIAKHFGKCFGLLITEAKYGDLLDFEIIEDKYGNAWVEN
;
A
#
# COMPACT_ATOMS: atom_id res chain seq x y z
N MET A 1 -7.46 19.95 -7.82
CA MET A 1 -8.76 20.11 -8.50
C MET A 1 -8.78 21.31 -9.47
N LYS A 2 -8.54 22.56 -9.07
CA LYS A 2 -8.68 23.73 -9.96
C LYS A 2 -7.88 23.73 -11.28
N LYS A 3 -6.71 23.14 -11.36
CA LYS A 3 -5.88 23.08 -12.59
C LYS A 3 -6.41 22.09 -13.63
N ILE A 4 -7.04 21.00 -13.16
CA ILE A 4 -7.60 19.96 -14.04
C ILE A 4 -8.83 20.51 -14.74
N ASP A 5 -9.69 21.22 -14.00
CA ASP A 5 -10.92 21.81 -14.55
C ASP A 5 -10.62 22.85 -15.67
N THR A 6 -9.62 23.69 -15.47
CA THR A 6 -9.20 24.70 -16.46
C THR A 6 -8.68 24.05 -17.74
N PHE A 7 -7.94 22.95 -17.63
CA PHE A 7 -7.41 22.24 -18.78
C PHE A 7 -8.54 21.58 -19.60
N TYR A 8 -9.49 20.90 -18.95
CA TYR A 8 -10.65 20.31 -19.63
C TYR A 8 -11.44 21.36 -20.39
N ILE A 9 -11.64 22.52 -19.79
CA ILE A 9 -12.34 23.64 -20.44
C ILE A 9 -11.57 24.10 -21.70
N VAL A 10 -10.26 24.29 -21.61
CA VAL A 10 -9.44 24.73 -22.75
C VAL A 10 -9.43 23.69 -23.87
N VAL A 11 -9.28 22.40 -23.54
CA VAL A 11 -9.30 21.29 -24.53
C VAL A 11 -10.66 21.20 -25.19
N THR A 12 -11.74 21.31 -24.43
CA THR A 12 -13.11 21.28 -24.97
C THR A 12 -13.36 22.43 -25.92
N ILE A 13 -12.94 23.65 -25.57
CA ILE A 13 -13.04 24.83 -26.45
C ILE A 13 -12.25 24.61 -27.73
N LEU A 14 -11.02 24.11 -27.66
CA LEU A 14 -10.20 23.80 -28.83
C LEU A 14 -10.83 22.76 -29.75
N ILE A 15 -11.43 21.71 -29.19
CA ILE A 15 -12.16 20.70 -29.95
C ILE A 15 -13.36 21.32 -30.68
N ILE A 16 -14.14 22.15 -30.00
CA ILE A 16 -15.31 22.84 -30.60
C ILE A 16 -14.85 23.74 -31.74
N ILE A 17 -13.79 24.53 -31.56
CA ILE A 17 -13.22 25.39 -32.60
C ILE A 17 -12.77 24.56 -33.82
N MET A 18 -12.09 23.47 -33.59
CA MET A 18 -11.61 22.60 -34.66
C MET A 18 -12.73 21.85 -35.39
N MET A 19 -13.82 21.49 -34.71
CA MET A 19 -14.98 20.90 -35.38
C MET A 19 -15.82 21.94 -36.18
N SER A 20 -15.75 23.22 -35.83
CA SER A 20 -16.44 24.29 -36.56
C SER A 20 -15.66 24.77 -37.79
N LEU A 21 -14.35 24.66 -37.83
CA LEU A 21 -13.51 25.08 -38.97
C LEU A 21 -13.88 24.41 -40.30
N PRO A 22 -14.15 23.09 -40.40
CA PRO A 22 -14.56 22.47 -41.66
C PRO A 22 -15.90 22.95 -42.21
N ILE A 23 -16.80 23.37 -41.32
CA ILE A 23 -18.13 23.88 -41.68
C ILE A 23 -18.02 25.29 -42.29
N TYR A 24 -17.03 26.04 -41.85
CA TYR A 24 -16.81 27.44 -42.31
C TYR A 24 -16.04 27.52 -43.64
N PHE A 25 -15.15 26.56 -43.87
CA PHE A 25 -14.41 26.44 -45.12
C PHE A 25 -15.03 25.29 -45.93
N ASP A 26 -15.80 25.63 -46.96
CA ASP A 26 -16.38 24.68 -47.91
C ASP A 26 -15.27 23.89 -48.63
N CYS A 27 -14.53 23.08 -47.87
CA CYS A 27 -13.32 22.39 -48.29
C CYS A 27 -13.67 21.08 -49.00
N LYS A 28 -13.97 21.17 -50.28
CA LYS A 28 -14.26 20.00 -51.12
C LYS A 28 -13.08 19.06 -51.35
N THR A 29 -11.82 19.33 -50.89
CA THR A 29 -10.70 18.60 -51.49
C THR A 29 -9.48 18.25 -50.64
N ASN A 30 -9.37 18.49 -49.37
CA ASN A 30 -8.13 18.10 -48.68
C ASN A 30 -8.30 17.67 -47.24
N TYR A 31 -8.59 16.36 -47.05
CA TYR A 31 -8.53 15.68 -45.73
C TYR A 31 -7.18 15.84 -45.02
N LEU A 32 -6.11 16.18 -45.76
CA LEU A 32 -4.77 16.44 -45.23
C LEU A 32 -4.73 17.67 -44.28
N PHE A 33 -5.52 18.70 -44.58
CA PHE A 33 -5.62 19.88 -43.71
C PHE A 33 -6.34 19.63 -42.40
N LEU A 34 -7.19 18.62 -42.34
CA LEU A 34 -7.86 18.15 -41.11
C LEU A 34 -6.97 17.25 -40.28
N LEU A 35 -6.11 16.45 -40.91
CA LEU A 35 -5.20 15.52 -40.20
C LEU A 35 -4.10 16.23 -39.42
N ILE A 36 -3.57 17.33 -39.93
CA ILE A 36 -2.48 18.07 -39.28
C ILE A 36 -2.88 18.60 -37.90
N PRO A 37 -4.01 19.30 -37.71
CA PRO A 37 -4.44 19.77 -36.39
C PRO A 37 -4.74 18.60 -35.44
N VAL A 38 -5.34 17.50 -35.91
CA VAL A 38 -5.61 16.30 -35.09
C VAL A 38 -4.31 15.67 -34.59
N CYS A 39 -3.30 15.55 -35.44
CA CYS A 39 -1.99 15.04 -35.06
C CYS A 39 -1.29 15.95 -34.02
N ILE A 40 -1.36 17.28 -34.22
CA ILE A 40 -0.81 18.25 -33.25
C ILE A 40 -1.52 18.12 -31.89
N MET A 41 -2.85 17.99 -31.87
CA MET A 41 -3.62 17.80 -30.64
C MET A 41 -3.27 16.51 -29.92
N LEU A 42 -3.12 15.41 -30.65
CA LEU A 42 -2.68 14.14 -30.08
C LEU A 42 -1.27 14.23 -29.48
N LEU A 43 -0.34 14.90 -30.16
CA LEU A 43 1.00 15.13 -29.67
C LEU A 43 0.99 15.98 -28.38
N LEU A 44 0.24 17.07 -28.35
CA LEU A 44 0.09 17.92 -27.18
C LEU A 44 -0.56 17.17 -26.02
N PHE A 45 -1.57 16.33 -26.29
CA PHE A 45 -2.19 15.47 -25.28
C PHE A 45 -1.19 14.43 -24.74
N CYS A 46 -0.42 13.80 -25.60
CA CYS A 46 0.62 12.85 -25.17
C CYS A 46 1.72 13.52 -24.34
N MET A 47 2.16 14.72 -24.74
CA MET A 47 3.14 15.50 -23.98
C MET A 47 2.60 15.91 -22.62
N TRP A 48 1.35 16.39 -22.58
CA TRP A 48 0.69 16.76 -21.34
C TRP A 48 0.48 15.57 -20.41
N PHE A 49 0.00 14.44 -20.96
CA PHE A 49 -0.19 13.20 -20.19
C PHE A 49 1.13 12.71 -19.60
N ARG A 50 2.21 12.78 -20.39
CA ARG A 50 3.55 12.42 -19.92
C ARG A 50 4.06 13.36 -18.83
N HIS A 51 3.79 14.65 -18.96
CA HIS A 51 4.14 15.64 -17.94
C HIS A 51 3.34 15.42 -16.64
N PHE A 52 2.04 15.19 -16.78
CA PHE A 52 1.13 14.93 -15.66
C PHE A 52 1.48 13.62 -14.93
N SER A 53 1.76 12.56 -15.68
CA SER A 53 2.22 11.30 -15.09
C SER A 53 3.53 11.46 -14.31
N LYS A 54 4.45 12.24 -14.84
CA LYS A 54 5.73 12.55 -14.19
C LYS A 54 5.56 13.43 -12.94
N GLU A 55 4.61 14.36 -12.94
CA GLU A 55 4.29 15.21 -11.78
C GLU A 55 3.63 14.40 -10.66
N ILE A 56 2.78 13.42 -11.00
CA ILE A 56 2.22 12.46 -10.03
C ILE A 56 3.34 11.60 -9.42
N GLU A 57 4.24 11.08 -10.24
CA GLU A 57 5.35 10.24 -9.80
C GLU A 57 6.31 10.99 -8.87
N LEU A 58 6.57 12.27 -9.15
CA LEU A 58 7.41 13.15 -8.33
C LEU A 58 6.76 13.56 -6.99
N ASN A 59 5.44 13.60 -6.92
CA ASN A 59 4.70 14.00 -5.71
C ASN A 59 4.21 12.82 -4.86
N THR A 60 4.39 11.58 -5.34
CA THR A 60 4.05 10.41 -4.54
C THR A 60 5.21 10.10 -3.59
N PRO A 61 5.01 10.14 -2.28
CA PRO A 61 6.10 9.84 -1.33
C PRO A 61 6.64 8.43 -1.58
N HIS A 62 7.95 8.31 -1.45
CA HIS A 62 8.59 7.00 -1.57
C HIS A 62 8.08 6.11 -0.42
N TYR A 63 7.87 4.81 -0.66
CA TYR A 63 7.31 3.90 0.35
C TYR A 63 8.08 3.94 1.68
N SER A 64 9.39 4.19 1.67
CA SER A 64 10.21 4.28 2.88
C SER A 64 9.90 5.49 3.79
N GLU A 65 9.17 6.47 3.29
CA GLU A 65 8.72 7.65 4.04
C GLU A 65 7.42 7.37 4.79
N ILE A 66 6.68 6.35 4.36
CA ILE A 66 5.39 5.95 4.97
C ILE A 66 5.68 5.04 6.17
N LYS A 67 5.72 5.60 7.37
CA LYS A 67 6.02 4.87 8.62
C LYS A 67 4.84 4.78 9.56
N THR A 68 3.85 5.64 9.38
CA THR A 68 2.64 5.69 10.20
C THR A 68 1.38 5.55 9.35
N PHE A 69 0.26 5.26 10.00
CA PHE A 69 -1.05 5.23 9.34
C PHE A 69 -1.40 6.59 8.72
N GLU A 70 -1.09 7.68 9.45
CA GLU A 70 -1.33 9.04 9.00
C GLU A 70 -0.50 9.39 7.75
N ASP A 71 0.75 8.92 7.66
CA ASP A 71 1.56 9.07 6.44
C ASP A 71 0.90 8.39 5.26
N ALA A 72 0.38 7.17 5.47
CA ALA A 72 -0.32 6.41 4.43
C ALA A 72 -1.59 7.12 3.95
N VAL A 73 -2.40 7.63 4.87
CA VAL A 73 -3.63 8.39 4.57
C VAL A 73 -3.31 9.63 3.75
N LYS A 74 -2.30 10.42 4.18
CA LYS A 74 -1.86 11.64 3.47
C LYS A 74 -1.32 11.33 2.08
N SER A 75 -0.55 10.25 1.92
CA SER A 75 0.04 9.86 0.63
C SER A 75 -1.01 9.51 -0.42
N LEU A 76 -2.18 9.04 0.03
CA LEU A 76 -3.34 8.75 -0.82
C LEU A 76 -4.26 9.96 -1.04
N GLY A 77 -3.92 11.12 -0.47
CA GLY A 77 -4.75 12.33 -0.55
C GLY A 77 -6.07 12.22 0.22
N MET A 78 -6.15 11.32 1.19
CA MET A 78 -7.31 11.14 2.06
C MET A 78 -7.26 12.10 3.25
N ASP A 79 -8.42 12.42 3.81
CA ASP A 79 -8.51 13.18 5.06
C ASP A 79 -8.16 12.31 6.26
N VAL A 80 -7.26 12.80 7.12
CA VAL A 80 -6.75 12.06 8.29
C VAL A 80 -7.82 11.96 9.37
N ASP A 81 -8.60 13.01 9.59
CA ASP A 81 -9.62 13.05 10.64
C ASP A 81 -10.78 12.10 10.27
N ASP A 82 -11.20 12.09 9.01
CA ASP A 82 -12.20 11.16 8.50
C ASP A 82 -11.73 9.70 8.63
N ALA A 83 -10.49 9.41 8.23
CA ALA A 83 -9.93 8.07 8.36
C ALA A 83 -9.85 7.62 9.83
N ASN A 84 -9.41 8.48 10.74
CA ASN A 84 -9.35 8.20 12.17
C ASN A 84 -10.75 8.04 12.80
N ALA A 85 -11.76 8.79 12.35
CA ALA A 85 -13.14 8.63 12.80
C ALA A 85 -13.69 7.23 12.46
N ILE A 86 -13.39 6.72 11.26
CA ILE A 86 -13.75 5.35 10.86
C ILE A 86 -13.03 4.32 11.74
N VAL A 87 -11.72 4.47 11.91
CA VAL A 87 -10.89 3.60 12.78
C VAL A 87 -11.47 3.53 14.19
N ASN A 88 -11.76 4.69 14.79
CA ASN A 88 -12.31 4.77 16.14
C ASN A 88 -13.70 4.12 16.26
N THR A 89 -14.49 4.20 15.20
CA THR A 89 -15.81 3.54 15.15
C THR A 89 -15.66 2.02 15.08
N LEU A 90 -14.79 1.52 14.23
CA LEU A 90 -14.53 0.10 14.08
C LEU A 90 -13.91 -0.50 15.37
N LYS A 91 -12.99 0.22 16.00
CA LYS A 91 -12.32 -0.19 17.24
C LYS A 91 -13.30 -0.48 18.39
N LYS A 92 -14.43 0.23 18.46
CA LYS A 92 -15.45 0.00 19.47
C LYS A 92 -16.08 -1.40 19.37
N THR A 93 -16.07 -1.98 18.18
CA THR A 93 -16.64 -3.29 17.90
C THR A 93 -15.56 -4.39 17.88
N SER A 94 -14.43 -4.11 17.24
CA SER A 94 -13.34 -5.08 17.04
C SER A 94 -12.04 -4.33 16.77
N LYS A 95 -11.02 -4.57 17.60
CA LYS A 95 -9.66 -4.06 17.38
C LYS A 95 -9.07 -4.65 16.11
N ALA A 96 -9.25 -5.95 15.89
CA ALA A 96 -8.76 -6.63 14.69
C ALA A 96 -9.35 -6.02 13.42
N THR A 97 -10.66 -5.73 13.39
CA THR A 97 -11.31 -5.09 12.23
C THR A 97 -10.77 -3.68 11.98
N ALA A 98 -10.56 -2.89 13.02
CA ALA A 98 -9.98 -1.56 12.90
C ALA A 98 -8.53 -1.61 12.39
N ALA A 99 -7.74 -2.55 12.88
CA ALA A 99 -6.38 -2.78 12.39
C ALA A 99 -6.35 -3.22 10.92
N MET A 100 -7.27 -4.09 10.51
CA MET A 100 -7.44 -4.50 9.11
C MET A 100 -7.76 -3.34 8.18
N TYR A 101 -8.64 -2.42 8.61
CA TYR A 101 -8.95 -1.20 7.86
C TYR A 101 -7.68 -0.34 7.67
N LYS A 102 -6.92 -0.09 8.75
CA LYS A 102 -5.65 0.65 8.67
C LYS A 102 -4.68 -0.04 7.71
N LEU A 103 -4.50 -1.35 7.81
CA LEU A 103 -3.58 -2.12 6.94
C LEU A 103 -3.94 -2.06 5.46
N ASN A 104 -5.23 -2.02 5.11
CA ASN A 104 -5.65 -1.87 3.72
C ASN A 104 -5.22 -0.53 3.13
N ILE A 105 -5.35 0.55 3.89
CA ILE A 105 -4.90 1.89 3.49
C ILE A 105 -3.38 1.91 3.36
N VAL A 106 -2.67 1.39 4.37
CA VAL A 106 -1.21 1.30 4.37
C VAL A 106 -0.70 0.51 3.18
N ARG A 107 -1.26 -0.69 2.93
CA ARG A 107 -0.90 -1.51 1.77
C ARG A 107 -1.03 -0.74 0.46
N LYS A 108 -2.15 -0.06 0.27
CA LYS A 108 -2.40 0.74 -0.93
C LYS A 108 -1.40 1.87 -1.07
N ALA A 109 -1.10 2.58 0.01
CA ALA A 109 -0.13 3.66 0.03
C ALA A 109 1.28 3.17 -0.32
N LEU A 110 1.74 2.09 0.32
CA LEU A 110 3.06 1.50 0.06
C LEU A 110 3.23 0.99 -1.37
N ASN A 111 2.14 0.60 -2.03
CA ASN A 111 2.13 0.18 -3.43
C ASN A 111 1.75 1.36 -4.38
N TYR A 112 2.04 2.60 -3.99
CA TYR A 112 1.81 3.81 -4.80
C TYR A 112 0.36 4.00 -5.25
N GLY A 113 -0.59 3.66 -4.39
CA GLY A 113 -2.02 3.76 -4.67
C GLY A 113 -2.57 2.67 -5.60
N GLN A 114 -1.75 1.71 -6.00
CA GLN A 114 -2.16 0.63 -6.88
C GLN A 114 -2.84 -0.50 -6.10
N ASP A 115 -3.94 -1.01 -6.63
CA ASP A 115 -4.50 -2.27 -6.20
C ASP A 115 -3.80 -3.42 -6.93
N LEU A 116 -2.96 -4.15 -6.21
CA LEU A 116 -2.25 -5.29 -6.76
C LEU A 116 -3.20 -6.48 -6.87
N HIS A 117 -3.38 -6.98 -8.07
CA HIS A 117 -4.16 -8.17 -8.36
C HIS A 117 -3.25 -9.24 -8.97
N PHE A 118 -3.56 -10.49 -8.69
CA PHE A 118 -2.96 -11.59 -9.44
C PHE A 118 -3.40 -11.51 -10.90
N THR A 119 -2.45 -11.45 -11.80
CA THR A 119 -2.74 -11.51 -13.24
C THR A 119 -3.08 -12.95 -13.64
N LYS A 120 -3.77 -13.10 -14.78
CA LYS A 120 -4.08 -14.43 -15.34
C LYS A 120 -2.84 -15.25 -15.72
N ASN A 121 -1.68 -14.59 -15.84
CA ASN A 121 -0.39 -15.24 -16.07
C ASN A 121 0.36 -15.34 -14.74
N PRO A 122 0.34 -16.51 -14.08
CA PRO A 122 1.01 -16.71 -12.78
C PRO A 122 2.53 -16.48 -12.84
N GLU A 123 3.13 -16.59 -14.02
CA GLU A 123 4.58 -16.44 -14.20
C GLU A 123 5.06 -14.99 -14.02
N ASP A 124 4.16 -14.00 -14.25
CA ASP A 124 4.49 -12.58 -14.23
C ASP A 124 4.06 -11.88 -12.92
N SER A 125 3.37 -12.56 -12.02
CA SER A 125 2.78 -11.96 -10.82
C SER A 125 3.28 -12.59 -9.54
N CYS A 126 4.48 -12.25 -9.15
CA CYS A 126 4.98 -12.56 -7.81
C CYS A 126 4.61 -11.40 -6.89
N LEU A 127 3.82 -11.66 -5.85
CA LEU A 127 3.60 -10.72 -4.75
C LEU A 127 4.46 -11.14 -3.56
N TYR A 128 4.92 -10.14 -2.82
CA TYR A 128 5.69 -10.32 -1.61
C TYR A 128 4.81 -9.99 -0.40
N TYR A 129 4.92 -10.76 0.66
CA TYR A 129 4.10 -10.58 1.86
C TYR A 129 4.98 -10.28 3.05
N PRO A 130 4.64 -9.26 3.86
CA PRO A 130 5.28 -9.06 5.14
C PRO A 130 4.93 -10.20 6.08
N TYR A 131 5.89 -10.62 6.89
CA TYR A 131 5.62 -11.48 8.03
C TYR A 131 6.45 -11.06 9.23
N ASN A 132 5.93 -11.31 10.41
CA ASN A 132 6.59 -11.04 11.67
C ASN A 132 6.79 -12.34 12.42
N ALA A 133 7.99 -12.55 12.91
CA ALA A 133 8.29 -13.68 13.79
C ALA A 133 8.10 -13.22 15.25
N PHE A 134 7.54 -14.13 16.06
CA PHE A 134 7.35 -13.93 17.49
C PHE A 134 8.36 -14.79 18.24
N ILE A 135 9.11 -14.16 19.13
CA ILE A 135 10.11 -14.83 19.96
C ILE A 135 9.83 -14.60 21.44
N THR A 136 10.16 -15.57 22.26
CA THR A 136 10.15 -15.47 23.73
C THR A 136 11.57 -15.39 24.23
N GLU A 137 11.77 -15.07 25.51
CA GLU A 137 13.10 -15.06 26.15
C GLU A 137 13.85 -16.39 26.02
N SER A 138 13.10 -17.51 25.88
CA SER A 138 13.68 -18.84 25.71
C SER A 138 14.03 -19.17 24.25
N SER A 139 13.64 -18.34 23.28
CA SER A 139 13.91 -18.56 21.86
C SER A 139 15.37 -18.26 21.53
N THR A 140 16.10 -19.26 21.06
CA THR A 140 17.49 -19.07 20.58
C THR A 140 17.57 -18.84 19.07
N PHE A 141 16.48 -19.00 18.37
CA PHE A 141 16.42 -19.12 16.92
C PHE A 141 16.93 -17.88 16.14
N TYR A 142 16.70 -16.67 16.68
CA TYR A 142 17.10 -15.41 16.02
C TYR A 142 18.19 -14.63 16.78
N GLY A 143 18.80 -15.21 17.81
CA GLY A 143 19.76 -14.51 18.66
C GLY A 143 20.91 -13.90 17.88
N ASP A 144 21.51 -14.63 16.96
CA ASP A 144 22.62 -14.13 16.13
C ASP A 144 22.17 -13.05 15.14
N ASP A 145 20.94 -13.14 14.61
CA ASP A 145 20.40 -12.16 13.69
C ASP A 145 20.09 -10.83 14.39
N ILE A 146 19.62 -10.88 15.63
CA ILE A 146 19.34 -9.70 16.46
C ILE A 146 20.67 -9.07 16.88
N ASN A 147 21.61 -9.86 17.39
CA ASN A 147 22.91 -9.38 17.85
C ASN A 147 23.75 -8.77 16.74
N SER A 148 23.62 -9.27 15.52
CA SER A 148 24.28 -8.72 14.32
C SER A 148 23.58 -7.53 13.70
N GLY A 149 22.40 -7.14 14.21
CA GLY A 149 21.58 -6.05 13.66
C GLY A 149 20.87 -6.40 12.35
N ARG A 150 20.90 -7.66 11.92
CA ARG A 150 20.17 -8.10 10.70
C ARG A 150 18.67 -8.12 10.90
N LYS A 151 18.20 -8.32 12.13
CA LYS A 151 16.79 -8.27 12.52
C LYS A 151 16.59 -7.33 13.69
N GLU A 152 15.44 -6.69 13.69
CA GLU A 152 15.09 -5.65 14.68
C GLU A 152 13.85 -6.08 15.45
N ILE A 153 13.88 -5.93 16.76
CA ILE A 153 12.69 -6.01 17.60
C ILE A 153 11.93 -4.70 17.39
N ILE A 154 10.68 -4.79 16.92
CA ILE A 154 9.83 -3.65 16.59
C ILE A 154 8.77 -3.38 17.65
N GLY A 155 8.61 -4.26 18.61
CA GLY A 155 7.71 -4.11 19.73
C GLY A 155 7.44 -5.42 20.44
N LYS A 156 6.44 -5.40 21.34
CA LYS A 156 6.09 -6.53 22.21
C LYS A 156 4.59 -6.67 22.34
N PHE A 157 4.13 -7.89 22.48
CA PHE A 157 2.76 -8.18 22.87
C PHE A 157 2.72 -9.32 23.89
N LYS A 158 1.62 -9.37 24.63
CA LYS A 158 1.31 -10.46 25.58
C LYS A 158 0.09 -11.23 25.08
N SER A 159 0.16 -12.53 25.17
CA SER A 159 -0.97 -13.44 24.89
C SER A 159 -0.87 -14.66 25.77
N GLU A 160 -1.98 -15.10 26.35
CA GLU A 160 -2.04 -16.26 27.26
C GLU A 160 -0.97 -16.26 28.38
N GLY A 161 -0.71 -15.08 28.93
CA GLY A 161 0.29 -14.89 29.98
C GLY A 161 1.75 -14.87 29.50
N THR A 162 2.02 -15.14 28.22
CA THR A 162 3.37 -15.15 27.63
C THR A 162 3.67 -13.83 26.96
N LEU A 163 4.87 -13.28 27.20
CA LEU A 163 5.38 -12.08 26.53
C LEU A 163 6.19 -12.50 25.32
N TYR A 164 5.88 -11.85 24.19
CA TYR A 164 6.54 -12.06 22.92
C TYR A 164 7.21 -10.78 22.42
N ASP A 165 8.45 -10.89 21.97
CA ASP A 165 9.10 -9.90 21.15
C ASP A 165 8.72 -10.10 19.67
N VAL A 166 8.45 -9.02 18.95
CA VAL A 166 8.08 -9.05 17.54
C VAL A 166 9.26 -8.63 16.69
N LEU A 167 9.69 -9.50 15.79
CA LEU A 167 10.74 -9.21 14.81
C LEU A 167 10.13 -8.72 13.51
N GLY A 168 10.52 -7.52 13.09
CA GLY A 168 10.08 -6.91 11.85
C GLY A 168 11.09 -7.02 10.70
N GLY A 169 10.66 -6.58 9.53
CA GLY A 169 11.53 -6.48 8.37
C GLY A 169 11.72 -7.78 7.60
N ASN A 170 10.81 -8.73 7.74
CA ASN A 170 10.81 -9.97 6.99
C ASN A 170 9.79 -9.91 5.84
N ALA A 171 10.12 -10.59 4.72
CA ALA A 171 9.23 -10.78 3.59
C ALA A 171 9.35 -12.20 3.07
N ILE A 172 8.22 -12.73 2.60
CA ILE A 172 8.15 -14.02 1.93
C ILE A 172 7.73 -13.77 0.48
N ALA A 173 8.46 -14.34 -0.48
CA ALA A 173 8.06 -14.33 -1.87
C ALA A 173 6.69 -15.00 -2.02
N GLY A 174 5.80 -14.30 -2.69
CA GLY A 174 4.43 -14.74 -2.85
C GLY A 174 4.28 -15.86 -3.86
N ILE A 175 3.15 -16.47 -3.75
CA ILE A 175 2.76 -17.68 -4.46
C ILE A 175 2.47 -17.39 -5.92
N LYS A 176 2.96 -18.25 -6.76
CA LYS A 176 2.69 -18.30 -8.18
C LYS A 176 1.25 -18.73 -8.53
N TYR A 177 0.49 -19.32 -7.60
CA TYR A 177 -0.81 -19.92 -7.88
C TYR A 177 -1.79 -19.58 -6.77
N GLY A 178 -2.92 -19.02 -7.16
CA GLY A 178 -4.16 -18.77 -6.44
C GLY A 178 -4.31 -19.24 -4.99
N LEU A 179 -5.39 -18.90 -4.41
CA LEU A 179 -5.78 -19.04 -2.99
C LEU A 179 -5.59 -20.43 -2.32
N GLY A 180 -5.01 -21.41 -2.98
CA GLY A 180 -4.95 -22.80 -2.49
C GLY A 180 -3.61 -23.27 -1.94
N ASP A 181 -2.51 -22.72 -2.41
CA ASP A 181 -1.19 -23.26 -2.04
C ASP A 181 -0.46 -22.35 -1.08
N PHE A 182 -0.94 -22.33 0.15
CA PHE A 182 -0.23 -21.76 1.27
C PHE A 182 1.01 -22.58 1.58
N PHE A 183 2.17 -21.93 1.66
CA PHE A 183 3.41 -22.56 2.01
C PHE A 183 3.38 -23.25 3.34
N PRO A 184 3.76 -24.51 3.39
CA PRO A 184 3.88 -25.27 4.64
C PRO A 184 5.24 -25.08 5.33
N TYR A 185 5.94 -23.95 5.12
CA TYR A 185 7.15 -23.72 5.90
C TYR A 185 6.80 -23.00 7.20
N PHE A 186 6.30 -23.80 8.11
CA PHE A 186 6.19 -23.42 9.51
C PHE A 186 7.55 -23.69 10.16
N CYS A 187 8.21 -22.67 10.67
CA CYS A 187 9.14 -22.91 11.74
C CYS A 187 8.35 -23.35 12.95
N ILE A 188 8.54 -24.58 13.35
CA ILE A 188 7.95 -25.14 14.55
C ILE A 188 8.63 -24.47 15.73
N GLY A 189 7.90 -23.63 16.47
CA GLY A 189 8.39 -22.98 17.68
C GLY A 189 8.08 -21.49 17.80
N ASP A 190 7.94 -20.78 16.70
CA ASP A 190 7.62 -19.35 16.73
C ASP A 190 6.35 -19.10 15.92
N ALA A 191 5.45 -18.28 16.45
CA ALA A 191 4.23 -17.92 15.77
C ALA A 191 4.49 -16.86 14.71
N TYR A 192 3.69 -16.85 13.66
CA TYR A 192 3.74 -15.85 12.60
C TYR A 192 2.44 -15.09 12.48
N ALA A 193 2.53 -13.80 12.30
CA ALA A 193 1.44 -13.01 11.76
C ALA A 193 1.67 -12.77 10.26
N ASN A 194 0.84 -13.36 9.45
CA ASN A 194 0.73 -13.09 8.03
C ASN A 194 -0.75 -12.98 7.66
N ILE A 195 -1.06 -11.98 6.86
CA ILE A 195 -2.40 -11.74 6.37
C ILE A 195 -2.33 -11.77 4.84
N GLY A 196 -2.91 -12.80 4.24
CA GLY A 196 -2.73 -13.16 2.84
C GLY A 196 -3.15 -12.10 1.80
N PHE A 197 -3.91 -11.07 2.19
CA PHE A 197 -4.27 -9.99 1.27
C PHE A 197 -3.30 -8.79 1.30
N LEU A 198 -2.26 -8.81 2.14
CA LEU A 198 -1.29 -7.72 2.27
C LEU A 198 -0.15 -7.82 1.25
N GLY A 199 -0.43 -8.26 0.03
CA GLY A 199 0.57 -8.37 -1.02
C GLY A 199 1.20 -7.02 -1.39
N CYS A 200 2.50 -7.04 -1.61
CA CYS A 200 3.34 -5.93 -2.02
C CYS A 200 3.98 -6.19 -3.38
N ALA A 201 4.25 -5.12 -4.13
CA ALA A 201 4.81 -5.20 -5.48
C ALA A 201 6.23 -5.77 -5.51
N ASN A 202 7.00 -5.60 -4.43
CA ASN A 202 8.37 -6.11 -4.32
C ASN A 202 8.73 -6.44 -2.87
N GLU A 203 9.87 -7.10 -2.72
CA GLU A 203 10.39 -7.57 -1.43
C GLU A 203 10.73 -6.41 -0.46
N GLU A 204 11.28 -5.32 -0.97
CA GLU A 204 11.68 -4.16 -0.16
C GLU A 204 10.47 -3.47 0.46
N ILE A 205 9.39 -3.30 -0.31
CA ILE A 205 8.11 -2.79 0.21
C ILE A 205 7.55 -3.73 1.29
N ALA A 206 7.58 -5.04 1.06
CA ALA A 206 7.09 -6.01 2.04
C ALA A 206 7.91 -6.00 3.34
N LYS A 207 9.24 -5.91 3.24
CA LYS A 207 10.13 -5.77 4.41
C LYS A 207 9.85 -4.49 5.18
N HIS A 208 9.70 -3.37 4.49
CA HIS A 208 9.36 -2.08 5.09
C HIS A 208 7.98 -2.14 5.78
N PHE A 209 7.00 -2.75 5.12
CA PHE A 209 5.67 -2.97 5.68
C PHE A 209 5.73 -3.78 6.97
N GLY A 210 6.40 -4.94 6.95
CA GLY A 210 6.58 -5.78 8.12
C GLY A 210 7.36 -5.10 9.25
N LYS A 211 8.29 -4.20 8.91
CA LYS A 211 9.06 -3.42 9.88
C LYS A 211 8.22 -2.36 10.58
N CYS A 212 7.56 -1.49 9.80
CA CYS A 212 6.87 -0.32 10.38
C CYS A 212 5.48 -0.66 10.93
N PHE A 213 4.81 -1.67 10.38
CA PHE A 213 3.42 -1.99 10.70
C PHE A 213 3.23 -3.40 11.28
N GLY A 214 4.31 -4.04 11.72
CA GLY A 214 4.26 -5.42 12.17
C GLY A 214 3.35 -5.65 13.38
N LEU A 215 3.35 -4.74 14.36
CA LEU A 215 2.44 -4.82 15.49
C LEU A 215 0.98 -4.65 15.06
N LEU A 216 0.72 -3.78 14.08
CA LEU A 216 -0.60 -3.61 13.51
C LEU A 216 -1.07 -4.88 12.76
N ILE A 217 -0.15 -5.59 12.07
CA ILE A 217 -0.42 -6.89 11.45
C ILE A 217 -0.77 -7.93 12.54
N THR A 218 -0.03 -7.93 13.63
CA THR A 218 -0.27 -8.81 14.78
C THR A 218 -1.64 -8.53 15.41
N GLU A 219 -1.96 -7.26 15.61
CA GLU A 219 -3.25 -6.83 16.14
C GLU A 219 -4.43 -7.17 15.22
N ALA A 220 -4.27 -7.02 13.90
CA ALA A 220 -5.28 -7.42 12.93
C ALA A 220 -5.59 -8.92 12.96
N LYS A 221 -4.63 -9.73 13.39
CA LYS A 221 -4.79 -11.19 13.48
C LYS A 221 -5.31 -11.66 14.83
N TYR A 222 -4.88 -11.02 15.90
CA TYR A 222 -5.08 -11.49 17.26
C TYR A 222 -5.78 -10.50 18.20
N GLY A 223 -6.02 -9.27 17.75
CA GLY A 223 -6.48 -8.16 18.59
C GLY A 223 -7.84 -8.33 19.26
N ASP A 224 -8.65 -9.30 18.82
CA ASP A 224 -9.94 -9.61 19.44
C ASP A 224 -9.86 -10.81 20.41
N LEU A 225 -8.67 -11.40 20.61
CA LEU A 225 -8.48 -12.42 21.64
C LEU A 225 -8.50 -11.77 23.03
N LEU A 226 -9.14 -12.43 23.99
CA LEU A 226 -9.36 -11.91 25.35
C LEU A 226 -8.07 -11.53 26.09
N ASP A 227 -7.00 -12.30 25.84
CA ASP A 227 -5.72 -12.12 26.55
C ASP A 227 -4.63 -11.51 25.66
N PHE A 228 -5.02 -10.89 24.55
CA PHE A 228 -4.09 -10.21 23.65
C PHE A 228 -3.96 -8.74 24.00
N GLU A 229 -2.71 -8.32 24.24
CA GLU A 229 -2.38 -6.94 24.61
C GLU A 229 -1.06 -6.52 23.95
N ILE A 230 -1.05 -5.39 23.23
CA ILE A 230 0.17 -4.77 22.73
C ILE A 230 0.81 -3.99 23.88
N ILE A 231 2.04 -4.35 24.23
CA ILE A 231 2.81 -3.71 25.33
C ILE A 231 3.69 -2.60 24.80
N GLU A 232 4.28 -2.79 23.61
CA GLU A 232 5.19 -1.83 23.01
C GLU A 232 5.08 -1.87 21.50
N ASP A 233 4.96 -0.70 20.87
CA ASP A 233 5.06 -0.54 19.41
C ASP A 233 6.03 0.60 19.08
N LYS A 234 7.18 0.28 18.52
CA LYS A 234 8.23 1.24 18.14
C LYS A 234 7.76 2.32 17.18
N TYR A 235 6.81 2.00 16.31
CA TYR A 235 6.29 2.91 15.28
C TYR A 235 4.95 3.54 15.62
N GLY A 236 4.31 3.12 16.72
CA GLY A 236 3.07 3.70 17.23
C GLY A 236 1.84 3.45 16.37
N ASN A 237 1.83 2.40 15.55
CA ASN A 237 0.73 2.10 14.64
C ASN A 237 -0.37 1.23 15.26
N ALA A 238 0.00 0.38 16.21
CA ALA A 238 -0.91 -0.45 17.00
C ALA A 238 -1.33 0.25 18.31
N TRP A 239 -2.38 -0.25 18.94
CA TRP A 239 -2.86 0.33 20.20
C TRP A 239 -2.15 -0.32 21.40
N VAL A 240 -1.26 0.44 22.01
CA VAL A 240 -0.63 0.07 23.30
C VAL A 240 -1.63 0.33 24.42
N GLU A 241 -1.89 -0.68 25.24
CA GLU A 241 -2.72 -0.53 26.44
C GLU A 241 -1.83 -0.06 27.61
N ASN A 242 -2.22 1.06 28.23
CA ASN A 242 -1.56 1.66 29.40
C ASN A 242 -2.15 1.11 30.70
#